data_b1d84f0a7f01a6973a04e4cb0ab617ef
#
_entry.id   b1d84f0a7f01a6973a04e4cb0ab617ef
#
_cell.length_a   1.000
_cell.length_b   1.000
_cell.length_c   1.000
_cell.angle_alpha   90.00
_cell.angle_beta   90.00
_cell.angle_gamma   90.00
#
_symmetry.space_group_name_H-M   'P 1'
#
loop_
_entity.id
_entity.type
_entity.pdbx_description
1 polymer ?
#
loop_
_entity_poly.entity_id
_entity_poly.type
_entity_poly.pdbx_seq_one_letter_code
_entity_poly.pdbx_strand_id
1 'polypeptide(L)'
;MMIRTRRRNVGFVTRALAAMVLFYLLFPILVVVPLSFSSASYMSFPPPGFSLRWYANFFGRSDWLDAAWLSIWIGGAVMALATLLGVPAAIAIVRAKFRGKALLIGFIISPVIAPVIIVAIGIYFFYARLGLVGNPMGLVVAHTCLAVPFVVINVAAALQGFDERLERAAMNLGATPWRTFWQVTFPIIRPGIFAGALFAFISSFDELVVALFVSGSTAVTLPRKMWDSIRFEIDPTIASVSTILIVLTAALFLTAELLRRRSERLRSALPVPERTN
;
A
#
# COMPACT_ATOMS: atom_id res chain seq x y z
N MET A 1 40.83 3.30 -9.80
CA MET A 1 40.66 4.48 -8.93
C MET A 1 39.48 4.20 -7.99
N MET A 2 39.77 3.66 -6.78
CA MET A 2 38.76 3.29 -5.78
C MET A 2 38.22 4.58 -5.13
N ILE A 3 36.96 4.92 -5.39
CA ILE A 3 36.28 5.98 -4.66
C ILE A 3 35.94 5.42 -3.28
N ARG A 4 36.80 5.69 -2.29
CA ARG A 4 36.51 5.48 -0.87
C ARG A 4 35.33 6.39 -0.51
N THR A 5 34.12 5.85 -0.41
CA THR A 5 32.98 6.54 0.20
C THR A 5 33.34 6.86 1.65
N ARG A 6 33.78 8.09 1.87
CA ARG A 6 34.03 8.67 3.20
C ARG A 6 32.72 8.61 3.97
N ARG A 7 32.54 7.65 4.89
CA ARG A 7 31.44 7.65 5.86
C ARG A 7 31.51 8.99 6.60
N ARG A 8 30.71 9.94 6.19
CA ARG A 8 30.53 11.20 6.92
C ARG A 8 30.00 10.81 8.30
N ASN A 9 30.80 10.99 9.34
CA ASN A 9 30.35 10.87 10.71
C ASN A 9 29.22 11.88 10.89
N VAL A 10 27.98 11.36 10.95
CA VAL A 10 26.79 12.18 11.21
C VAL A 10 27.00 12.80 12.58
N GLY A 11 27.08 14.12 12.64
CA GLY A 11 27.33 14.88 13.87
C GLY A 11 26.30 14.56 14.95
N PHE A 12 26.67 14.74 16.22
CA PHE A 12 25.80 14.51 17.38
C PHE A 12 24.46 15.24 17.22
N VAL A 13 24.47 16.50 16.77
CA VAL A 13 23.25 17.31 16.54
C VAL A 13 22.32 16.66 15.54
N THR A 14 22.83 16.14 14.42
CA THR A 14 21.98 15.46 13.40
C THR A 14 21.36 14.17 13.95
N ARG A 15 22.09 13.43 14.79
CA ARG A 15 21.54 12.22 15.45
C ARG A 15 20.46 12.59 16.46
N ALA A 16 20.68 13.64 17.25
CA ALA A 16 19.71 14.12 18.23
C ALA A 16 18.42 14.62 17.56
N LEU A 17 18.55 15.38 16.48
CA LEU A 17 17.41 15.84 15.70
C LEU A 17 16.65 14.66 15.06
N ALA A 18 17.36 13.70 14.48
CA ALA A 18 16.74 12.51 13.91
C ALA A 18 16.00 11.68 14.98
N ALA A 19 16.60 11.51 16.16
CA ALA A 19 15.96 10.82 17.29
C ALA A 19 14.70 11.56 17.77
N MET A 20 14.75 12.89 17.88
CA MET A 20 13.60 13.72 18.26
C MET A 20 12.46 13.59 17.25
N VAL A 21 12.75 13.69 15.96
CA VAL A 21 11.74 13.53 14.89
C VAL A 21 11.15 12.13 14.94
N LEU A 22 11.96 11.09 15.06
CA LEU A 22 11.47 9.71 15.17
C LEU A 22 10.58 9.52 16.42
N PHE A 23 11.00 10.04 17.55
CA PHE A 23 10.19 9.99 18.78
C PHE A 23 8.85 10.70 18.60
N TYR A 24 8.85 11.90 18.00
CA TYR A 24 7.63 12.64 17.71
C TYR A 24 6.67 11.87 16.81
N LEU A 25 7.19 11.25 15.74
CA LEU A 25 6.39 10.44 14.80
C LEU A 25 5.86 9.15 15.44
N LEU A 26 6.62 8.52 16.36
CA LEU A 26 6.20 7.30 17.04
C LEU A 26 5.33 7.57 18.27
N PHE A 27 5.32 8.79 18.79
CA PHE A 27 4.62 9.14 20.04
C PHE A 27 3.13 8.77 20.01
N PRO A 28 2.34 9.06 18.95
CA PRO A 28 0.94 8.64 18.89
C PRO A 28 0.77 7.12 19.02
N ILE A 29 1.67 6.34 18.42
CA ILE A 29 1.65 4.87 18.48
C ILE A 29 1.92 4.41 19.92
N LEU A 30 2.90 5.05 20.60
CA LEU A 30 3.24 4.75 21.99
C LEU A 30 2.08 5.06 22.97
N VAL A 31 1.16 5.94 22.60
CA VAL A 31 -0.05 6.23 23.39
C VAL A 31 -1.17 5.23 23.07
N VAL A 32 -1.40 4.93 21.79
CA VAL A 32 -2.49 4.05 21.36
C VAL A 32 -2.31 2.61 21.88
N VAL A 33 -1.07 2.09 21.85
CA VAL A 33 -0.79 0.70 22.29
C VAL A 33 -1.16 0.47 23.75
N PRO A 34 -0.73 1.28 24.76
CA PRO A 34 -1.20 1.14 26.14
C PRO A 34 -2.72 1.30 26.28
N LEU A 35 -3.34 2.23 25.53
CA LEU A 35 -4.80 2.43 25.56
C LEU A 35 -5.57 1.20 25.09
N SER A 36 -5.03 0.42 24.16
CA SER A 36 -5.67 -0.80 23.69
C SER A 36 -5.84 -1.88 24.78
N PHE A 37 -5.04 -1.81 25.84
CA PHE A 37 -5.11 -2.70 27.01
C PHE A 37 -5.87 -2.06 28.18
N SER A 38 -6.50 -0.89 28.01
CA SER A 38 -7.20 -0.23 29.12
C SER A 38 -8.36 -1.07 29.65
N SER A 39 -8.51 -1.09 30.99
CA SER A 39 -9.68 -1.67 31.66
C SER A 39 -10.88 -0.72 31.71
N ALA A 40 -10.70 0.57 31.39
CA ALA A 40 -11.77 1.56 31.40
C ALA A 40 -12.75 1.35 30.23
N SER A 41 -13.99 1.80 30.39
CA SER A 41 -15.01 1.84 29.33
C SER A 41 -14.97 3.11 28.48
N TYR A 42 -14.01 3.98 28.72
CA TYR A 42 -13.76 5.21 28.01
C TYR A 42 -12.26 5.38 27.76
N MET A 43 -11.90 6.21 26.79
CA MET A 43 -10.49 6.49 26.49
C MET A 43 -9.91 7.43 27.57
N SER A 44 -9.01 6.94 28.41
CA SER A 44 -8.27 7.74 29.39
C SER A 44 -6.79 7.38 29.37
N PHE A 45 -5.95 8.39 29.41
CA PHE A 45 -4.51 8.20 29.50
C PHE A 45 -3.95 8.93 30.73
N PRO A 46 -3.15 8.26 31.56
CA PRO A 46 -2.77 6.84 31.53
C PRO A 46 -3.97 5.91 31.82
N PRO A 47 -3.95 4.65 31.30
CA PRO A 47 -5.02 3.69 31.58
C PRO A 47 -5.08 3.36 33.06
N PRO A 48 -6.29 3.30 33.68
CA PRO A 48 -6.44 3.05 35.14
C PRO A 48 -6.12 1.60 35.50
N GLY A 49 -6.07 0.69 34.55
CA GLY A 49 -5.73 -0.72 34.70
C GLY A 49 -5.59 -1.39 33.36
N PHE A 50 -5.15 -2.65 33.31
CA PHE A 50 -4.93 -3.41 32.08
C PHE A 50 -5.91 -4.56 31.95
N SER A 51 -6.44 -4.75 30.72
CA SER A 51 -7.38 -5.80 30.37
C SER A 51 -7.31 -6.11 28.86
N LEU A 52 -7.62 -7.34 28.47
CA LEU A 52 -7.78 -7.76 27.07
C LEU A 52 -9.22 -7.64 26.57
N ARG A 53 -10.12 -7.03 27.35
CA ARG A 53 -11.56 -6.98 27.06
C ARG A 53 -11.88 -6.39 25.69
N TRP A 54 -11.12 -5.40 25.22
CA TRP A 54 -11.35 -4.74 23.94
C TRP A 54 -10.91 -5.60 22.75
N TYR A 55 -9.91 -6.44 22.95
CA TYR A 55 -9.56 -7.49 21.98
C TYR A 55 -10.66 -8.55 21.93
N ALA A 56 -11.15 -9.01 23.09
CA ALA A 56 -12.27 -9.95 23.16
C ALA A 56 -13.53 -9.34 22.51
N ASN A 57 -13.79 -8.04 22.71
CA ASN A 57 -14.90 -7.33 22.08
C ASN A 57 -14.77 -7.29 20.55
N PHE A 58 -13.58 -6.98 20.02
CA PHE A 58 -13.32 -6.98 18.58
C PHE A 58 -13.58 -8.36 17.96
N PHE A 59 -13.00 -9.42 18.54
CA PHE A 59 -13.15 -10.78 18.03
C PHE A 59 -14.52 -11.40 18.32
N GLY A 60 -15.26 -10.90 19.30
CA GLY A 60 -16.59 -11.38 19.67
C GLY A 60 -17.76 -10.71 18.94
N ARG A 61 -17.51 -9.59 18.25
CA ARG A 61 -18.55 -8.81 17.55
C ARG A 61 -18.46 -9.02 16.03
N SER A 62 -19.54 -9.54 15.45
CA SER A 62 -19.60 -9.80 14.00
C SER A 62 -19.43 -8.54 13.17
N ASP A 63 -20.00 -7.39 13.59
CA ASP A 63 -19.93 -6.13 12.86
C ASP A 63 -18.49 -5.61 12.66
N TRP A 64 -17.58 -5.86 13.61
CA TRP A 64 -16.17 -5.56 13.47
C TRP A 64 -15.44 -6.53 12.55
N LEU A 65 -15.72 -7.82 12.68
CA LEU A 65 -15.11 -8.86 11.85
C LEU A 65 -15.57 -8.77 10.40
N ASP A 66 -16.86 -8.52 10.18
CA ASP A 66 -17.42 -8.33 8.84
C ASP A 66 -16.79 -7.12 8.14
N ALA A 67 -16.64 -5.99 8.87
CA ALA A 67 -15.95 -4.80 8.35
C ALA A 67 -14.47 -5.06 8.02
N ALA A 68 -13.77 -5.80 8.88
CA ALA A 68 -12.39 -6.18 8.64
C ALA A 68 -12.25 -7.10 7.43
N TRP A 69 -13.08 -8.13 7.33
CA TRP A 69 -13.10 -9.06 6.22
C TRP A 69 -13.43 -8.37 4.90
N LEU A 70 -14.45 -7.49 4.91
CA LEU A 70 -14.84 -6.73 3.73
C LEU A 70 -13.69 -5.84 3.25
N SER A 71 -12.97 -5.17 4.16
CA SER A 71 -11.80 -4.35 3.81
C SER A 71 -10.67 -5.17 3.19
N ILE A 72 -10.38 -6.35 3.73
CA ILE A 72 -9.37 -7.28 3.17
C ILE A 72 -9.79 -7.74 1.78
N TRP A 73 -11.05 -8.11 1.61
CA TRP A 73 -11.58 -8.58 0.32
C TRP A 73 -11.55 -7.48 -0.74
N ILE A 74 -12.04 -6.26 -0.41
CA ILE A 74 -12.00 -5.10 -1.31
C ILE A 74 -10.55 -4.77 -1.65
N GLY A 75 -9.66 -4.67 -0.65
CA GLY A 75 -8.25 -4.38 -0.86
C GLY A 75 -7.57 -5.42 -1.77
N GLY A 76 -7.86 -6.70 -1.58
CA GLY A 76 -7.38 -7.80 -2.44
C GLY A 76 -7.88 -7.70 -3.88
N ALA A 77 -9.17 -7.41 -4.06
CA ALA A 77 -9.76 -7.21 -5.39
C ALA A 77 -9.17 -5.98 -6.10
N VAL A 78 -9.01 -4.86 -5.38
CA VAL A 78 -8.39 -3.64 -5.88
C VAL A 78 -6.93 -3.88 -6.26
N MET A 79 -6.17 -4.57 -5.41
CA MET A 79 -4.78 -4.96 -5.69
C MET A 79 -4.69 -5.73 -7.02
N ALA A 80 -5.56 -6.71 -7.22
CA ALA A 80 -5.58 -7.53 -8.44
C ALA A 80 -5.95 -6.67 -9.68
N LEU A 81 -7.04 -5.91 -9.61
CA LEU A 81 -7.52 -5.08 -10.72
C LEU A 81 -6.56 -3.93 -11.04
N ALA A 82 -6.06 -3.23 -10.03
CA ALA A 82 -5.09 -2.14 -10.24
C ALA A 82 -3.78 -2.67 -10.86
N THR A 83 -3.34 -3.88 -10.46
CA THR A 83 -2.16 -4.51 -11.05
C THR A 83 -2.43 -4.94 -12.50
N LEU A 84 -3.57 -5.54 -12.77
CA LEU A 84 -3.99 -5.97 -14.10
C LEU A 84 -4.06 -4.79 -15.09
N LEU A 85 -4.54 -3.65 -14.65
CA LEU A 85 -4.65 -2.43 -15.46
C LEU A 85 -3.35 -1.61 -15.47
N GLY A 86 -2.69 -1.47 -14.33
CA GLY A 86 -1.54 -0.60 -14.15
C GLY A 86 -0.26 -1.14 -14.78
N VAL A 87 -0.03 -2.46 -14.79
CA VAL A 87 1.18 -3.04 -15.40
C VAL A 87 1.22 -2.81 -16.91
N PRO A 88 0.18 -3.15 -17.69
CA PRO A 88 0.16 -2.84 -19.13
C PRO A 88 0.24 -1.34 -19.41
N ALA A 89 -0.45 -0.51 -18.62
CA ALA A 89 -0.39 0.93 -18.76
C ALA A 89 1.02 1.48 -18.54
N ALA A 90 1.73 1.00 -17.52
CA ALA A 90 3.12 1.38 -17.25
C ALA A 90 4.05 0.99 -18.40
N ILE A 91 3.90 -0.24 -18.92
CA ILE A 91 4.69 -0.72 -20.09
C ILE A 91 4.45 0.17 -21.30
N ALA A 92 3.18 0.47 -21.62
CA ALA A 92 2.82 1.35 -22.73
C ALA A 92 3.39 2.77 -22.53
N ILE A 93 3.28 3.32 -21.31
CA ILE A 93 3.79 4.64 -20.98
C ILE A 93 5.32 4.71 -21.11
N VAL A 94 6.05 3.70 -20.66
CA VAL A 94 7.53 3.74 -20.70
C VAL A 94 8.03 3.49 -22.12
N ARG A 95 7.50 2.48 -22.80
CA ARG A 95 8.07 1.95 -24.08
C ARG A 95 7.46 2.52 -25.35
N ALA A 96 6.16 2.80 -25.33
CA ALA A 96 5.52 3.27 -26.55
C ALA A 96 5.75 4.76 -26.81
N LYS A 97 5.91 5.10 -28.08
CA LYS A 97 5.96 6.47 -28.59
C LYS A 97 4.64 6.75 -29.32
N PHE A 98 3.72 7.47 -28.69
CA PHE A 98 2.43 7.82 -29.30
C PHE A 98 2.00 9.25 -28.94
N ARG A 99 1.16 9.84 -29.80
CA ARG A 99 0.56 11.14 -29.54
C ARG A 99 -0.44 11.02 -28.39
N GLY A 100 -0.44 11.99 -27.45
CA GLY A 100 -1.35 11.96 -26.31
C GLY A 100 -0.79 11.23 -25.07
N LYS A 101 0.45 10.74 -25.09
CA LYS A 101 1.09 10.09 -23.93
C LYS A 101 1.04 10.94 -22.66
N ALA A 102 1.31 12.25 -22.77
CA ALA A 102 1.25 13.17 -21.63
C ALA A 102 -0.17 13.29 -21.06
N LEU A 103 -1.20 13.31 -21.92
CA LEU A 103 -2.60 13.32 -21.50
C LEU A 103 -2.98 12.03 -20.76
N LEU A 104 -2.54 10.88 -21.26
CA LEU A 104 -2.79 9.59 -20.60
C LEU A 104 -2.14 9.55 -19.21
N ILE A 105 -0.89 10.02 -19.09
CA ILE A 105 -0.20 10.11 -17.79
C ILE A 105 -0.97 11.05 -16.87
N GLY A 106 -1.36 12.24 -17.34
CA GLY A 106 -2.14 13.21 -16.58
C GLY A 106 -3.48 12.63 -16.10
N PHE A 107 -4.18 11.91 -16.97
CA PHE A 107 -5.43 11.24 -16.64
C PHE A 107 -5.25 10.14 -15.57
N ILE A 108 -4.23 9.29 -15.72
CA ILE A 108 -3.95 8.22 -14.75
C ILE A 108 -3.56 8.80 -13.40
N ILE A 109 -2.77 9.88 -13.36
CA ILE A 109 -2.29 10.47 -12.10
C ILE A 109 -3.31 11.42 -11.47
N SER A 110 -4.29 11.91 -12.24
CA SER A 110 -5.27 12.90 -11.77
C SER A 110 -5.99 12.54 -10.47
N PRO A 111 -6.35 11.26 -10.18
CA PRO A 111 -7.01 10.92 -8.92
C PRO A 111 -6.14 11.15 -7.67
N VAL A 112 -4.80 11.07 -7.82
CA VAL A 112 -3.86 11.31 -6.71
C VAL A 112 -3.66 12.83 -6.46
N ILE A 113 -3.81 13.64 -7.50
CA ILE A 113 -3.64 15.10 -7.42
C ILE A 113 -4.93 15.79 -6.95
N ALA A 114 -6.08 15.26 -7.39
CA ALA A 114 -7.38 15.82 -7.04
C ALA A 114 -7.68 15.65 -5.54
N PRO A 115 -8.28 16.65 -4.86
CA PRO A 115 -8.74 16.47 -3.49
C PRO A 115 -9.70 15.28 -3.40
N VAL A 116 -9.36 14.28 -2.58
CA VAL A 116 -10.09 13.00 -2.51
C VAL A 116 -11.58 13.19 -2.20
N ILE A 117 -11.94 14.19 -1.41
CA ILE A 117 -13.34 14.49 -1.10
C ILE A 117 -14.15 14.91 -2.35
N ILE A 118 -13.55 15.66 -3.28
CA ILE A 118 -14.18 16.05 -4.54
C ILE A 118 -14.37 14.82 -5.43
N VAL A 119 -13.37 13.95 -5.48
CA VAL A 119 -13.45 12.67 -6.20
C VAL A 119 -14.56 11.81 -5.60
N ALA A 120 -14.63 11.68 -4.27
CA ALA A 120 -15.65 10.89 -3.57
C ALA A 120 -17.07 11.40 -3.85
N ILE A 121 -17.28 12.72 -3.81
CA ILE A 121 -18.58 13.35 -4.13
C ILE A 121 -18.93 13.08 -5.60
N GLY A 122 -17.99 13.23 -6.54
CA GLY A 122 -18.22 12.95 -7.96
C GLY A 122 -18.61 11.48 -8.19
N ILE A 123 -17.90 10.54 -7.56
CA ILE A 123 -18.20 9.11 -7.61
C ILE A 123 -19.58 8.84 -7.01
N TYR A 124 -19.92 9.45 -5.87
CA TYR A 124 -21.22 9.28 -5.23
C TYR A 124 -22.38 9.68 -6.17
N PHE A 125 -22.34 10.87 -6.77
CA PHE A 125 -23.40 11.31 -7.69
C PHE A 125 -23.50 10.42 -8.93
N PHE A 126 -22.38 9.94 -9.44
CA PHE A 126 -22.36 9.01 -10.56
C PHE A 126 -22.97 7.66 -10.16
N TYR A 127 -22.57 7.11 -9.00
CA TYR A 127 -23.04 5.82 -8.50
C TYR A 127 -24.50 5.85 -8.04
N ALA A 128 -24.98 6.98 -7.52
CA ALA A 128 -26.39 7.13 -7.17
C ALA A 128 -27.31 6.94 -8.37
N ARG A 129 -26.86 7.37 -9.57
CA ARG A 129 -27.63 7.14 -10.83
C ARG A 129 -27.56 5.69 -11.32
N LEU A 130 -26.53 4.96 -10.96
CA LEU A 130 -26.30 3.58 -11.41
C LEU A 130 -26.77 2.53 -10.37
N GLY A 131 -27.24 2.96 -9.19
CA GLY A 131 -27.60 2.04 -8.11
C GLY A 131 -26.37 1.30 -7.49
N LEU A 132 -25.18 1.88 -7.57
CA LEU A 132 -23.93 1.29 -7.07
C LEU A 132 -23.55 1.75 -5.66
N VAL A 133 -24.31 2.69 -5.08
CA VAL A 133 -24.10 3.12 -3.68
C VAL A 133 -24.53 1.98 -2.76
N GLY A 134 -23.68 1.65 -1.77
CA GLY A 134 -23.89 0.54 -0.86
C GLY A 134 -23.46 -0.82 -1.43
N ASN A 135 -22.93 -0.86 -2.66
CA ASN A 135 -22.47 -2.10 -3.28
C ASN A 135 -20.95 -2.27 -3.08
N PRO A 136 -20.47 -3.42 -2.54
CA PRO A 136 -19.02 -3.67 -2.40
C PRO A 136 -18.26 -3.58 -3.71
N MET A 137 -18.86 -4.00 -4.84
CA MET A 137 -18.23 -3.87 -6.16
C MET A 137 -18.08 -2.41 -6.60
N GLY A 138 -19.00 -1.54 -6.21
CA GLY A 138 -18.87 -0.09 -6.40
C GLY A 138 -17.62 0.45 -5.69
N LEU A 139 -17.36 0.01 -4.45
CA LEU A 139 -16.14 0.37 -3.73
C LEU A 139 -14.89 -0.18 -4.42
N VAL A 140 -14.91 -1.43 -4.89
CA VAL A 140 -13.78 -2.02 -5.63
C VAL A 140 -13.42 -1.17 -6.86
N VAL A 141 -14.40 -0.77 -7.66
CA VAL A 141 -14.15 0.05 -8.86
C VAL A 141 -13.65 1.44 -8.49
N ALA A 142 -14.27 2.10 -7.49
CA ALA A 142 -13.86 3.42 -7.03
C ALA A 142 -12.41 3.42 -6.49
N HIS A 143 -12.09 2.46 -5.60
CA HIS A 143 -10.75 2.33 -5.02
C HIS A 143 -9.72 1.92 -6.08
N THR A 144 -10.09 1.12 -7.08
CA THR A 144 -9.19 0.77 -8.20
C THR A 144 -8.77 2.01 -8.98
N CYS A 145 -9.71 2.94 -9.23
CA CYS A 145 -9.40 4.21 -9.90
C CYS A 145 -8.32 5.01 -9.13
N LEU A 146 -8.40 5.03 -7.79
CA LEU A 146 -7.42 5.71 -6.94
C LEU A 146 -6.09 4.93 -6.83
N ALA A 147 -6.12 3.60 -6.97
CA ALA A 147 -4.98 2.73 -6.74
C ALA A 147 -4.11 2.50 -7.98
N VAL A 148 -4.68 2.55 -9.19
CA VAL A 148 -3.95 2.35 -10.46
C VAL A 148 -2.71 3.22 -10.58
N PRO A 149 -2.71 4.52 -10.22
CA PRO A 149 -1.52 5.36 -10.28
C PRO A 149 -0.32 4.79 -9.52
N PHE A 150 -0.54 4.20 -8.34
CA PHE A 150 0.53 3.63 -7.53
C PHE A 150 1.21 2.46 -8.24
N VAL A 151 0.44 1.60 -8.90
CA VAL A 151 0.98 0.49 -9.70
C VAL A 151 1.77 1.04 -10.88
N VAL A 152 1.19 2.00 -11.62
CA VAL A 152 1.83 2.60 -12.81
C VAL A 152 3.16 3.24 -12.44
N ILE A 153 3.23 4.02 -11.36
CA ILE A 153 4.45 4.70 -10.91
C ILE A 153 5.54 3.69 -10.54
N ASN A 154 5.21 2.67 -9.73
CA ASN A 154 6.20 1.69 -9.27
C ASN A 154 6.73 0.81 -10.41
N VAL A 155 5.84 0.38 -11.31
CA VAL A 155 6.23 -0.44 -12.47
C VAL A 155 7.01 0.39 -13.49
N ALA A 156 6.60 1.65 -13.74
CA ALA A 156 7.34 2.55 -14.62
C ALA A 156 8.76 2.82 -14.09
N ALA A 157 8.92 3.03 -12.79
CA ALA A 157 10.25 3.19 -12.17
C ALA A 157 11.12 1.93 -12.34
N ALA A 158 10.54 0.73 -12.17
CA ALA A 158 11.25 -0.52 -12.41
C ALA A 158 11.66 -0.70 -13.87
N LEU A 159 10.79 -0.32 -14.82
CA LEU A 159 11.06 -0.37 -16.24
C LEU A 159 12.13 0.64 -16.68
N GLN A 160 12.18 1.83 -16.08
CA GLN A 160 13.22 2.83 -16.38
C GLN A 160 14.63 2.37 -15.96
N GLY A 161 14.72 1.53 -14.94
CA GLY A 161 15.97 0.91 -14.51
C GLY A 161 16.34 -0.38 -15.27
N PHE A 162 15.51 -0.79 -16.22
CA PHE A 162 15.69 -2.03 -16.98
C PHE A 162 16.54 -1.81 -18.25
N ASP A 163 17.57 -2.64 -18.45
CA ASP A 163 18.38 -2.60 -19.69
C ASP A 163 17.67 -3.37 -20.84
N GLU A 164 17.14 -2.62 -21.78
CA GLU A 164 16.46 -3.18 -22.98
C GLU A 164 17.36 -4.06 -23.85
N ARG A 165 18.70 -4.01 -23.68
CA ARG A 165 19.63 -4.88 -24.40
C ARG A 165 19.39 -6.35 -24.09
N LEU A 166 18.93 -6.66 -22.86
CA LEU A 166 18.60 -8.03 -22.46
C LEU A 166 17.46 -8.62 -23.27
N GLU A 167 16.44 -7.82 -23.60
CA GLU A 167 15.34 -8.27 -24.47
C GLU A 167 15.81 -8.49 -25.90
N ARG A 168 16.61 -7.56 -26.43
CA ARG A 168 17.19 -7.69 -27.76
C ARG A 168 18.07 -8.93 -27.87
N ALA A 169 18.88 -9.21 -26.86
CA ALA A 169 19.69 -10.43 -26.82
C ALA A 169 18.85 -11.70 -26.82
N ALA A 170 17.77 -11.74 -26.01
CA ALA A 170 16.84 -12.88 -26.01
C ALA A 170 16.16 -13.09 -27.35
N MET A 171 15.71 -12.00 -28.00
CA MET A 171 15.09 -12.08 -29.34
C MET A 171 16.08 -12.52 -30.42
N ASN A 172 17.34 -12.08 -30.33
CA ASN A 172 18.42 -12.54 -31.26
C ASN A 172 18.72 -14.05 -31.07
N LEU A 173 18.46 -14.61 -29.91
CA LEU A 173 18.54 -16.06 -29.66
C LEU A 173 17.26 -16.82 -30.02
N GLY A 174 16.31 -16.17 -30.73
CA GLY A 174 15.10 -16.79 -31.23
C GLY A 174 13.89 -16.78 -30.28
N ALA A 175 13.97 -16.05 -29.16
CA ALA A 175 12.81 -15.89 -28.28
C ALA A 175 11.75 -14.99 -28.91
N THR A 176 10.47 -15.39 -28.85
CA THR A 176 9.36 -14.52 -29.26
C THR A 176 9.18 -13.37 -28.25
N PRO A 177 8.54 -12.23 -28.64
CA PRO A 177 8.28 -11.11 -27.70
C PRO A 177 7.55 -11.55 -26.42
N TRP A 178 6.58 -12.47 -26.52
CA TRP A 178 5.86 -13.03 -25.39
C TRP A 178 6.78 -13.84 -24.46
N ARG A 179 7.64 -14.69 -25.02
CA ARG A 179 8.61 -15.46 -24.26
C ARG A 179 9.65 -14.54 -23.61
N THR A 180 10.13 -13.53 -24.33
CA THR A 180 11.04 -12.51 -23.81
C THR A 180 10.42 -11.77 -22.61
N PHE A 181 9.17 -11.37 -22.73
CA PHE A 181 8.46 -10.73 -21.60
C PHE A 181 8.46 -11.61 -20.35
N TRP A 182 7.99 -12.85 -20.46
CA TRP A 182 7.84 -13.73 -19.30
C TRP A 182 9.17 -14.23 -18.72
N GLN A 183 10.18 -14.44 -19.56
CA GLN A 183 11.46 -15.01 -19.12
C GLN A 183 12.54 -13.99 -18.80
N VAL A 184 12.44 -12.76 -19.32
CA VAL A 184 13.45 -11.71 -19.13
C VAL A 184 12.86 -10.50 -18.41
N THR A 185 11.84 -9.87 -18.99
CA THR A 185 11.30 -8.59 -18.49
C THR A 185 10.58 -8.77 -17.18
N PHE A 186 9.58 -9.64 -17.14
CA PHE A 186 8.74 -9.84 -15.95
C PHE A 186 9.53 -10.21 -14.68
N PRO A 187 10.49 -11.15 -14.71
CA PRO A 187 11.29 -11.48 -13.52
C PRO A 187 12.09 -10.30 -12.98
N ILE A 188 12.55 -9.42 -13.87
CA ILE A 188 13.37 -8.25 -13.47
C ILE A 188 12.49 -7.14 -12.88
N ILE A 189 11.32 -6.87 -13.47
CA ILE A 189 10.40 -5.83 -12.98
C ILE A 189 9.46 -6.33 -11.86
N ARG A 190 9.43 -7.62 -11.57
CA ARG A 190 8.57 -8.23 -10.54
C ARG A 190 8.62 -7.52 -9.19
N PRO A 191 9.76 -7.05 -8.68
CA PRO A 191 9.79 -6.29 -7.43
C PRO A 191 8.99 -4.99 -7.50
N GLY A 192 9.04 -4.29 -8.66
CA GLY A 192 8.24 -3.07 -8.89
C GLY A 192 6.74 -3.37 -9.00
N ILE A 193 6.37 -4.49 -9.65
CA ILE A 193 4.96 -4.94 -9.70
C ILE A 193 4.45 -5.26 -8.31
N PHE A 194 5.23 -6.02 -7.51
CA PHE A 194 4.85 -6.36 -6.14
C PHE A 194 4.71 -5.13 -5.25
N ALA A 195 5.65 -4.18 -5.34
CA ALA A 195 5.56 -2.92 -4.61
C ALA A 195 4.30 -2.13 -5.01
N GLY A 196 4.03 -1.97 -6.31
CA GLY A 196 2.83 -1.29 -6.80
C GLY A 196 1.54 -1.97 -6.36
N ALA A 197 1.48 -3.30 -6.41
CA ALA A 197 0.34 -4.09 -5.95
C ALA A 197 0.10 -3.92 -4.44
N LEU A 198 1.17 -3.96 -3.64
CA LEU A 198 1.07 -3.75 -2.19
C LEU A 198 0.58 -2.32 -1.86
N PHE A 199 1.10 -1.30 -2.56
CA PHE A 199 0.61 0.07 -2.39
C PHE A 199 -0.86 0.21 -2.79
N ALA A 200 -1.31 -0.48 -3.84
CA ALA A 200 -2.72 -0.50 -4.24
C ALA A 200 -3.60 -1.13 -3.15
N PHE A 201 -3.15 -2.24 -2.53
CA PHE A 201 -3.84 -2.85 -1.40
C PHE A 201 -3.93 -1.89 -0.20
N ILE A 202 -2.80 -1.32 0.22
CA ILE A 202 -2.74 -0.41 1.38
C ILE A 202 -3.62 0.82 1.14
N SER A 203 -3.52 1.44 -0.05
CA SER A 203 -4.33 2.60 -0.42
C SER A 203 -5.82 2.32 -0.36
N SER A 204 -6.25 1.13 -0.82
CA SER A 204 -7.65 0.73 -0.75
C SER A 204 -8.10 0.37 0.66
N PHE A 205 -7.23 -0.32 1.43
CA PHE A 205 -7.55 -0.75 2.78
C PHE A 205 -7.72 0.43 3.75
N ASP A 206 -6.95 1.50 3.57
CA ASP A 206 -6.97 2.72 4.41
C ASP A 206 -7.93 3.81 3.88
N GLU A 207 -8.62 3.55 2.74
CA GLU A 207 -9.49 4.54 2.11
C GLU A 207 -10.79 4.73 2.90
N LEU A 208 -10.87 5.86 3.58
CA LEU A 208 -12.01 6.24 4.40
C LEU A 208 -12.98 7.16 3.64
N VAL A 209 -12.46 8.15 2.90
CA VAL A 209 -13.26 9.25 2.38
C VAL A 209 -14.26 8.76 1.34
N VAL A 210 -13.80 7.98 0.36
CA VAL A 210 -14.70 7.38 -0.65
C VAL A 210 -15.67 6.43 0.03
N ALA A 211 -15.23 5.64 1.02
CA ALA A 211 -16.10 4.75 1.77
C ALA A 211 -17.22 5.51 2.51
N LEU A 212 -16.95 6.67 3.10
CA LEU A 212 -17.97 7.49 3.76
C LEU A 212 -19.10 7.89 2.84
N PHE A 213 -18.82 8.17 1.56
CA PHE A 213 -19.84 8.60 0.60
C PHE A 213 -20.50 7.42 -0.13
N VAL A 214 -19.76 6.36 -0.43
CA VAL A 214 -20.18 5.33 -1.40
C VAL A 214 -20.65 4.04 -0.73
N SER A 215 -20.18 3.71 0.49
CA SER A 215 -20.45 2.40 1.09
C SER A 215 -21.89 2.18 1.59
N GLY A 216 -22.71 3.23 1.66
CA GLY A 216 -24.08 3.11 2.19
C GLY A 216 -24.12 2.50 3.59
N SER A 217 -25.15 1.74 3.93
CA SER A 217 -25.28 1.02 5.21
C SER A 217 -24.83 -0.44 5.13
N THR A 218 -24.56 -0.96 3.95
CA THR A 218 -24.35 -2.40 3.70
C THR A 218 -22.90 -2.75 3.48
N ALA A 219 -22.08 -1.87 2.89
CA ALA A 219 -20.67 -2.13 2.55
C ALA A 219 -19.71 -1.39 3.49
N VAL A 220 -19.87 -1.59 4.81
CA VAL A 220 -19.09 -0.87 5.82
C VAL A 220 -17.69 -1.45 5.91
N THR A 221 -16.68 -0.68 5.48
CA THR A 221 -15.25 -1.04 5.60
C THR A 221 -14.72 -0.78 7.01
N LEU A 222 -13.59 -1.39 7.36
CA LEU A 222 -12.99 -1.24 8.68
C LEU A 222 -12.64 0.22 9.02
N PRO A 223 -11.98 1.02 8.16
CA PRO A 223 -11.74 2.44 8.43
C PRO A 223 -13.04 3.22 8.67
N ARG A 224 -14.08 2.92 7.90
CA ARG A 224 -15.39 3.54 8.11
C ARG A 224 -16.01 3.13 9.44
N LYS A 225 -15.98 1.84 9.80
CA LYS A 225 -16.46 1.37 11.11
C LYS A 225 -15.72 2.04 12.26
N MET A 226 -14.40 2.19 12.15
CA MET A 226 -13.60 2.92 13.14
C MET A 226 -14.02 4.38 13.23
N TRP A 227 -14.25 5.05 12.11
CA TRP A 227 -14.71 6.44 12.07
C TRP A 227 -16.07 6.61 12.72
N ASP A 228 -17.03 5.75 12.40
CA ASP A 228 -18.37 5.77 12.96
C ASP A 228 -18.31 5.55 14.50
N SER A 229 -17.47 4.62 14.95
CA SER A 229 -17.29 4.37 16.36
C SER A 229 -16.62 5.54 17.13
N ILE A 230 -15.72 6.30 16.49
CA ILE A 230 -15.18 7.54 17.09
C ILE A 230 -16.27 8.62 17.23
N ARG A 231 -17.14 8.75 16.23
CA ARG A 231 -18.13 9.83 16.20
C ARG A 231 -19.36 9.59 17.05
N PHE A 232 -19.78 8.35 17.18
CA PHE A 232 -21.08 8.03 17.76
C PHE A 232 -21.01 7.26 19.08
N GLU A 233 -20.00 6.42 19.30
CA GLU A 233 -19.95 5.50 20.44
C GLU A 233 -18.75 5.74 21.38
N ILE A 234 -17.67 6.36 20.91
CA ILE A 234 -16.35 6.47 21.60
C ILE A 234 -15.93 5.10 22.17
N ASP A 235 -16.06 4.06 21.35
CA ASP A 235 -15.77 2.67 21.72
C ASP A 235 -14.24 2.45 21.82
N PRO A 236 -13.68 2.12 22.98
CA PRO A 236 -12.24 1.85 23.12
C PRO A 236 -11.74 0.65 22.31
N THR A 237 -12.62 -0.16 21.71
CA THR A 237 -12.26 -1.22 20.77
C THR A 237 -11.44 -0.68 19.60
N ILE A 238 -11.61 0.59 19.22
CA ILE A 238 -10.79 1.24 18.19
C ILE A 238 -9.30 1.17 18.52
N ALA A 239 -8.91 1.38 19.79
CA ALA A 239 -7.51 1.31 20.19
C ALA A 239 -6.94 -0.11 20.00
N SER A 240 -7.73 -1.17 20.29
CA SER A 240 -7.31 -2.55 20.07
C SER A 240 -7.20 -2.88 18.57
N VAL A 241 -8.16 -2.44 17.75
CA VAL A 241 -8.10 -2.58 16.28
C VAL A 241 -6.89 -1.84 15.71
N SER A 242 -6.67 -0.58 16.12
CA SER A 242 -5.49 0.20 15.69
C SER A 242 -4.19 -0.50 16.06
N THR A 243 -4.10 -1.06 17.26
CA THR A 243 -2.91 -1.81 17.71
C THR A 243 -2.70 -3.08 16.89
N ILE A 244 -3.76 -3.83 16.57
CA ILE A 244 -3.68 -5.01 15.70
C ILE A 244 -3.15 -4.59 14.32
N LEU A 245 -3.66 -3.51 13.73
CA LEU A 245 -3.22 -3.01 12.43
C LEU A 245 -1.76 -2.54 12.46
N ILE A 246 -1.34 -1.85 13.52
CA ILE A 246 0.06 -1.43 13.71
C ILE A 246 0.98 -2.65 13.76
N VAL A 247 0.64 -3.66 14.58
CA VAL A 247 1.43 -4.88 14.71
C VAL A 247 1.48 -5.66 13.41
N LEU A 248 0.34 -5.79 12.71
CA LEU A 248 0.27 -6.47 11.41
C LEU A 248 1.14 -5.76 10.37
N THR A 249 1.03 -4.44 10.27
CA THR A 249 1.81 -3.63 9.34
C THR A 249 3.31 -3.72 9.66
N ALA A 250 3.68 -3.59 10.93
CA ALA A 250 5.08 -3.73 11.37
C ALA A 250 5.63 -5.13 11.04
N ALA A 251 4.84 -6.18 11.28
CA ALA A 251 5.23 -7.57 10.96
C ALA A 251 5.41 -7.78 9.45
N LEU A 252 4.53 -7.21 8.62
CA LEU A 252 4.65 -7.27 7.15
C LEU A 252 5.93 -6.56 6.67
N PHE A 253 6.20 -5.34 7.16
CA PHE A 253 7.43 -4.63 6.80
C PHE A 253 8.68 -5.34 7.28
N LEU A 254 8.69 -5.86 8.50
CA LEU A 254 9.83 -6.62 9.04
C LEU A 254 10.09 -7.88 8.21
N THR A 255 9.05 -8.61 7.86
CA THR A 255 9.14 -9.81 7.03
C THR A 255 9.70 -9.48 5.64
N ALA A 256 9.18 -8.43 5.00
CA ALA A 256 9.66 -7.97 3.70
C ALA A 256 11.15 -7.58 3.76
N GLU A 257 11.58 -6.85 4.80
CA GLU A 257 12.97 -6.45 5.00
C GLU A 257 13.89 -7.66 5.27
N LEU A 258 13.45 -8.61 6.09
CA LEU A 258 14.23 -9.84 6.34
C LEU A 258 14.41 -10.68 5.07
N LEU A 259 13.36 -10.82 4.25
CA LEU A 259 13.43 -11.50 2.96
C LEU A 259 14.36 -10.77 1.99
N ARG A 260 14.30 -9.43 1.94
CA ARG A 260 15.21 -8.61 1.13
C ARG A 260 16.67 -8.84 1.54
N ARG A 261 16.97 -8.73 2.81
CA ARG A 261 18.35 -8.95 3.34
C ARG A 261 18.85 -10.37 3.07
N ARG A 262 17.96 -11.37 3.16
CA ARG A 262 18.32 -12.75 2.83
C ARG A 262 18.66 -12.89 1.34
N SER A 263 17.87 -12.28 0.46
CA SER A 263 18.14 -12.29 -0.99
C SER A 263 19.47 -11.60 -1.35
N GLU A 264 19.78 -10.47 -0.72
CA GLU A 264 21.04 -9.74 -0.93
C GLU A 264 22.25 -10.56 -0.47
N ARG A 265 22.15 -11.24 0.68
CA ARG A 265 23.22 -12.13 1.18
C ARG A 265 23.48 -13.32 0.25
N LEU A 266 22.43 -13.93 -0.30
CA LEU A 266 22.57 -15.03 -1.25
C LEU A 266 23.23 -14.58 -2.56
N ARG A 267 22.95 -13.36 -3.02
CA ARG A 267 23.59 -12.78 -4.22
C ARG A 267 25.06 -12.46 -4.00
N SER A 268 25.43 -11.97 -2.83
CA SER A 268 26.83 -11.66 -2.49
C SER A 268 27.70 -12.91 -2.21
N ALA A 269 27.08 -14.06 -1.97
CA ALA A 269 27.76 -15.34 -1.76
C ALA A 269 28.10 -16.09 -3.07
N LEU A 270 27.58 -15.63 -4.23
CA LEU A 270 27.95 -16.19 -5.52
C LEU A 270 29.34 -15.68 -5.92
N PRO A 271 30.31 -16.56 -6.22
CA PRO A 271 31.63 -16.15 -6.65
C PRO A 271 31.51 -15.37 -7.96
N VAL A 272 32.12 -14.18 -7.99
CA VAL A 272 32.28 -13.43 -9.26
C VAL A 272 33.23 -14.28 -10.12
N PRO A 273 32.84 -14.69 -11.34
CA PRO A 273 33.73 -15.41 -12.22
C PRO A 273 34.96 -14.55 -12.45
N GLU A 274 36.15 -15.08 -12.09
CA GLU A 274 37.43 -14.47 -12.40
C GLU A 274 37.48 -14.21 -13.91
N ARG A 275 37.63 -12.95 -14.26
CA ARG A 275 37.97 -12.59 -15.64
C ARG A 275 39.36 -13.13 -15.93
N THR A 276 39.45 -14.31 -16.53
CA THR A 276 40.70 -14.75 -17.20
C THR A 276 40.94 -13.76 -18.34
N ASN A 277 42.05 -13.03 -18.20
CA ASN A 277 42.62 -12.18 -19.24
C ASN A 277 43.08 -13.01 -20.42
#